data_c06ecfbe054157f935aba96e22782827
#
_entry.id   c06ecfbe054157f935aba96e22782827
#
_cell.length_a   1.000
_cell.length_b   1.000
_cell.length_c   1.000
_cell.angle_alpha   90.00
_cell.angle_beta   90.00
_cell.angle_gamma   90.00
#
_symmetry.space_group_name_H-M   'P 1'
#
loop_
_entity.id
_entity.type
_entity.pdbx_description
1 polymer ?
#
loop_
_entity_poly.entity_id
_entity_poly.type
_entity_poly.pdbx_seq_one_letter_code
_entity_poly.pdbx_strand_id
1 'polypeptide(L)'
;MALVLPNQQGIFAAAAEAVRQGFFAAHKLSGSTATIQVIEVGDDVEQIGTALAAARDRGVRVAVGPLRRDAVNAIVEGGRAVLPLVTLNFPDRDAGAPPTMIAFGLSAEAEAERVVQMALSGFINLRPGASTGIRIMVLASAGALDRRLAQAYVNALRAAGELAVTVEVTPAALNRLGRQFDAGNFDAVFLALGAREASLVRPRIPRGIAIFGTSLLNVGDPAGSPVAAALAFDLEGVRFVDMPWLLQPDHPAVMVYPPPGRPMTLETARLYALGIDAFRIAQVWMKGELRFEVDGVTGRLRVDRAQSVRVDRVPMSAIYRNGTIEREEVAR
;
A
#
# COMPACT_ATOMS: atom_id res chain seq x y z
N MET A 1 9.79 -23.81 3.10
CA MET A 1 8.74 -22.77 3.15
C MET A 1 7.51 -23.23 2.38
N ALA A 2 6.32 -22.66 2.68
CA ALA A 2 5.17 -22.78 1.79
C ALA A 2 4.74 -21.40 1.27
N LEU A 3 4.27 -21.35 0.04
CA LEU A 3 3.63 -20.17 -0.57
C LEU A 3 2.18 -20.53 -0.85
N VAL A 4 1.24 -19.86 -0.16
CA VAL A 4 -0.19 -20.15 -0.17
C VAL A 4 -0.90 -19.06 -0.98
N LEU A 5 -1.40 -19.41 -2.14
CA LEU A 5 -2.01 -18.46 -3.08
C LEU A 5 -3.37 -18.97 -3.57
N PRO A 6 -4.24 -18.08 -4.05
CA PRO A 6 -5.43 -18.47 -4.79
C PRO A 6 -5.09 -19.33 -6.01
N ASN A 7 -6.03 -20.17 -6.43
CA ASN A 7 -5.87 -21.00 -7.62
C ASN A 7 -5.67 -20.12 -8.88
N GLN A 8 -5.08 -20.72 -9.91
CA GLN A 8 -4.72 -20.01 -11.16
C GLN A 8 -5.90 -19.82 -12.13
N GLN A 9 -7.11 -20.22 -11.78
CA GLN A 9 -8.28 -20.17 -12.66
C GLN A 9 -9.34 -19.15 -12.24
N GLY A 10 -9.15 -18.45 -11.13
CA GLY A 10 -10.11 -17.50 -10.57
C GLY A 10 -9.81 -16.04 -10.94
N ILE A 11 -10.67 -15.15 -10.45
CA ILE A 11 -10.51 -13.69 -10.62
C ILE A 11 -9.20 -13.15 -10.00
N PHE A 12 -8.60 -13.90 -9.09
CA PHE A 12 -7.34 -13.56 -8.44
C PHE A 12 -6.10 -14.17 -9.13
N ALA A 13 -6.27 -14.88 -10.26
CA ALA A 13 -5.17 -15.57 -10.93
C ALA A 13 -4.00 -14.67 -11.30
N ALA A 14 -4.29 -13.51 -11.89
CA ALA A 14 -3.25 -12.52 -12.25
C ALA A 14 -2.52 -11.97 -11.02
N ALA A 15 -3.24 -11.72 -9.93
CA ALA A 15 -2.68 -11.27 -8.67
C ALA A 15 -1.78 -12.33 -8.02
N ALA A 16 -2.27 -13.56 -7.96
CA ALA A 16 -1.52 -14.71 -7.42
C ALA A 16 -0.24 -14.96 -8.22
N GLU A 17 -0.32 -14.88 -9.55
CA GLU A 17 0.84 -15.07 -10.43
C GLU A 17 1.88 -13.96 -10.23
N ALA A 18 1.47 -12.71 -10.12
CA ALA A 18 2.40 -11.59 -9.88
C ALA A 18 3.14 -11.78 -8.53
N VAL A 19 2.42 -12.10 -7.45
CA VAL A 19 3.03 -12.41 -6.15
C VAL A 19 3.99 -13.58 -6.26
N ARG A 20 3.57 -14.66 -6.94
CA ARG A 20 4.40 -15.85 -7.13
C ARG A 20 5.71 -15.52 -7.82
N GLN A 21 5.65 -14.77 -8.92
CA GLN A 21 6.85 -14.37 -9.66
C GLN A 21 7.81 -13.55 -8.80
N GLY A 22 7.32 -12.55 -8.06
CA GLY A 22 8.13 -11.75 -7.15
C GLY A 22 8.76 -12.58 -6.04
N PHE A 23 7.99 -13.46 -5.42
CA PHE A 23 8.47 -14.36 -4.38
C PHE A 23 9.59 -15.26 -4.88
N PHE A 24 9.44 -15.87 -6.05
CA PHE A 24 10.47 -16.72 -6.63
C PHE A 24 11.68 -15.93 -7.15
N ALA A 25 11.51 -14.70 -7.60
CA ALA A 25 12.62 -13.82 -7.95
C ALA A 25 13.51 -13.56 -6.71
N ALA A 26 12.89 -13.27 -5.56
CA ALA A 26 13.61 -13.07 -4.31
C ALA A 26 14.27 -14.36 -3.79
N HIS A 27 13.56 -15.49 -3.87
CA HIS A 27 14.12 -16.79 -3.50
C HIS A 27 15.36 -17.11 -4.34
N LYS A 28 15.29 -16.94 -5.65
CA LYS A 28 16.41 -17.19 -6.57
C LYS A 28 17.62 -16.31 -6.24
N LEU A 29 17.39 -15.03 -5.99
CA LEU A 29 18.46 -14.06 -5.71
C LEU A 29 19.11 -14.32 -4.34
N SER A 30 18.34 -14.80 -3.36
CA SER A 30 18.84 -15.04 -2.00
C SER A 30 19.87 -16.17 -1.89
N GLY A 31 20.03 -16.99 -2.91
CA GLY A 31 20.85 -18.20 -2.87
C GLY A 31 20.35 -19.26 -1.87
N SER A 32 19.13 -19.11 -1.37
CA SER A 32 18.54 -20.04 -0.40
C SER A 32 18.30 -21.41 -1.03
N THR A 33 18.72 -22.45 -0.34
CA THR A 33 18.46 -23.85 -0.70
C THR A 33 17.11 -24.35 -0.17
N ALA A 34 16.31 -23.49 0.46
CA ALA A 34 15.01 -23.84 1.01
C ALA A 34 14.04 -24.27 -0.09
N THR A 35 13.49 -25.46 0.01
CA THR A 35 12.42 -25.93 -0.88
C THR A 35 11.15 -25.10 -0.65
N ILE A 36 10.54 -24.61 -1.73
CA ILE A 36 9.29 -23.88 -1.70
C ILE A 36 8.17 -24.81 -2.16
N GLN A 37 7.22 -25.08 -1.27
CA GLN A 37 5.97 -25.75 -1.61
C GLN A 37 4.92 -24.72 -1.95
N VAL A 38 4.41 -24.71 -3.18
CA VAL A 38 3.26 -23.91 -3.56
C VAL A 38 1.99 -24.65 -3.18
N ILE A 39 1.10 -23.98 -2.46
CA ILE A 39 -0.21 -24.48 -2.03
C ILE A 39 -1.26 -23.60 -2.67
N GLU A 40 -2.01 -24.15 -3.59
CA GLU A 40 -3.16 -23.47 -4.18
C GLU A 40 -4.38 -23.69 -3.29
N VAL A 41 -5.03 -22.60 -2.89
CA VAL A 41 -6.27 -22.63 -2.10
C VAL A 41 -7.42 -22.16 -2.97
N GLY A 42 -8.49 -22.94 -2.96
CA GLY A 42 -9.76 -22.60 -3.64
C GLY A 42 -10.50 -21.48 -2.93
N ASP A 43 -11.77 -21.35 -3.27
CA ASP A 43 -12.67 -20.36 -2.65
C ASP A 43 -13.08 -20.74 -1.22
N ASP A 44 -12.95 -22.02 -0.86
CA ASP A 44 -13.23 -22.53 0.47
C ASP A 44 -12.10 -22.19 1.44
N VAL A 45 -12.31 -21.14 2.23
CA VAL A 45 -11.35 -20.65 3.21
C VAL A 45 -11.11 -21.61 4.39
N GLU A 46 -12.05 -22.52 4.67
CA GLU A 46 -11.91 -23.50 5.77
C GLU A 46 -10.80 -24.52 5.47
N GLN A 47 -10.53 -24.78 4.21
CA GLN A 47 -9.45 -25.70 3.80
C GLN A 47 -8.04 -25.16 4.07
N ILE A 48 -7.89 -23.86 4.31
CA ILE A 48 -6.57 -23.23 4.53
C ILE A 48 -5.91 -23.81 5.80
N GLY A 49 -6.66 -23.92 6.88
CA GLY A 49 -6.14 -24.52 8.12
C GLY A 49 -5.63 -25.93 7.94
N THR A 50 -6.39 -26.76 7.21
CA THR A 50 -6.01 -28.14 6.88
C THR A 50 -4.77 -28.18 5.99
N ALA A 51 -4.70 -27.30 4.97
CA ALA A 51 -3.57 -27.23 4.06
C ALA A 51 -2.28 -26.81 4.78
N LEU A 52 -2.37 -25.86 5.71
CA LEU A 52 -1.25 -25.41 6.54
C LEU A 52 -0.80 -26.49 7.51
N ALA A 53 -1.74 -27.23 8.13
CA ALA A 53 -1.40 -28.37 8.99
C ALA A 53 -0.68 -29.47 8.22
N ALA A 54 -1.19 -29.86 7.05
CA ALA A 54 -0.54 -30.83 6.19
C ALA A 54 0.85 -30.36 5.70
N ALA A 55 1.04 -29.04 5.47
CA ALA A 55 2.34 -28.50 5.12
C ALA A 55 3.34 -28.60 6.30
N ARG A 56 2.89 -28.27 7.51
CA ARG A 56 3.70 -28.44 8.74
C ARG A 56 4.15 -29.89 8.89
N ASP A 57 3.25 -30.84 8.72
CA ASP A 57 3.53 -32.25 8.89
C ASP A 57 4.55 -32.77 7.84
N ARG A 58 4.67 -32.06 6.69
CA ARG A 58 5.71 -32.26 5.68
C ARG A 58 7.00 -31.47 5.96
N GLY A 59 7.14 -30.86 7.13
CA GLY A 59 8.35 -30.15 7.53
C GLY A 59 8.43 -28.68 7.09
N VAL A 60 7.33 -28.08 6.65
CA VAL A 60 7.28 -26.62 6.39
C VAL A 60 7.42 -25.87 7.71
N ARG A 61 8.32 -24.88 7.75
CA ARG A 61 8.64 -24.11 8.96
C ARG A 61 8.02 -22.71 8.96
N VAL A 62 7.69 -22.16 7.80
CA VAL A 62 7.00 -20.87 7.64
C VAL A 62 6.14 -20.93 6.39
N ALA A 63 4.96 -20.33 6.44
CA ALA A 63 4.10 -20.10 5.28
C ALA A 63 3.98 -18.61 4.96
N VAL A 64 3.85 -18.32 3.67
CA VAL A 64 3.59 -16.97 3.14
C VAL A 64 2.27 -17.01 2.35
N GLY A 65 1.36 -16.12 2.65
CA GLY A 65 -0.04 -16.16 2.23
C GLY A 65 -0.95 -16.41 3.44
N PRO A 66 -2.28 -16.44 3.27
CA PRO A 66 -2.99 -16.24 2.01
C PRO A 66 -2.99 -14.78 1.54
N LEU A 67 -3.35 -14.59 0.25
CA LEU A 67 -3.48 -13.27 -0.38
C LEU A 67 -4.86 -12.64 -0.16
N ARG A 68 -5.89 -13.45 -0.06
CA ARG A 68 -7.27 -12.99 0.10
C ARG A 68 -7.55 -12.57 1.54
N ARG A 69 -8.28 -11.44 1.71
CA ARG A 69 -8.60 -10.91 3.05
C ARG A 69 -9.53 -11.81 3.84
N ASP A 70 -10.55 -12.39 3.20
CA ASP A 70 -11.46 -13.34 3.84
C ASP A 70 -10.72 -14.56 4.40
N ALA A 71 -9.74 -15.04 3.67
CA ALA A 71 -8.87 -16.13 4.10
C ALA A 71 -7.98 -15.74 5.30
N VAL A 72 -7.49 -14.50 5.34
CA VAL A 72 -6.77 -13.98 6.52
C VAL A 72 -7.70 -13.87 7.71
N ASN A 73 -8.92 -13.35 7.53
CA ASN A 73 -9.92 -13.26 8.59
C ASN A 73 -10.27 -14.63 9.18
N ALA A 74 -10.47 -15.65 8.34
CA ALA A 74 -10.75 -17.01 8.81
C ALA A 74 -9.62 -17.58 9.70
N ILE A 75 -8.35 -17.27 9.41
CA ILE A 75 -7.23 -17.65 10.26
C ILE A 75 -7.27 -16.94 11.62
N VAL A 76 -7.60 -15.65 11.64
CA VAL A 76 -7.70 -14.86 12.87
C VAL A 76 -8.89 -15.31 13.71
N GLU A 77 -10.05 -15.54 13.10
CA GLU A 77 -11.26 -16.05 13.77
C GLU A 77 -11.06 -17.44 14.34
N GLY A 78 -10.33 -18.30 13.64
CA GLY A 78 -9.92 -19.61 14.13
C GLY A 78 -8.92 -19.59 15.29
N GLY A 79 -8.30 -18.43 15.57
CA GLY A 79 -7.39 -18.19 16.69
C GLY A 79 -6.09 -19.02 16.66
N ARG A 80 -5.81 -19.73 15.58
CA ARG A 80 -4.66 -20.66 15.49
C ARG A 80 -3.98 -20.59 14.13
N ALA A 81 -2.72 -20.16 14.12
CA ALA A 81 -1.81 -20.48 13.03
C ALA A 81 -0.95 -21.67 13.46
N VAL A 82 -1.09 -22.76 12.73
CA VAL A 82 -0.38 -24.05 13.04
C VAL A 82 1.12 -23.97 12.80
N LEU A 83 1.61 -22.92 12.14
CA LEU A 83 3.02 -22.61 11.90
C LEU A 83 3.21 -21.09 11.74
N PRO A 84 4.44 -20.58 11.82
CA PRO A 84 4.75 -19.19 11.53
C PRO A 84 4.23 -18.78 10.15
N LEU A 85 3.51 -17.64 10.10
CA LEU A 85 2.75 -17.23 8.94
C LEU A 85 2.99 -15.76 8.61
N VAL A 86 3.30 -15.45 7.36
CA VAL A 86 3.31 -14.09 6.81
C VAL A 86 2.11 -13.97 5.86
N THR A 87 1.02 -13.34 6.30
CA THR A 87 -0.14 -13.12 5.42
C THR A 87 0.16 -12.04 4.40
N LEU A 88 -0.51 -12.09 3.24
CA LEU A 88 -0.35 -11.12 2.14
C LEU A 88 -1.50 -10.11 2.08
N ASN A 89 -2.23 -10.01 3.17
CA ASN A 89 -3.28 -9.03 3.41
C ASN A 89 -3.41 -8.78 4.91
N PHE A 90 -4.15 -7.73 5.26
CA PHE A 90 -4.44 -7.40 6.65
C PHE A 90 -5.78 -8.02 7.07
N PRO A 91 -5.89 -8.50 8.32
CA PRO A 91 -7.19 -8.84 8.90
C PRO A 91 -8.03 -7.59 9.11
N ASP A 92 -9.33 -7.75 9.19
CA ASP A 92 -10.26 -6.65 9.52
C ASP A 92 -10.08 -6.20 10.98
N ARG A 93 -9.66 -7.12 11.85
CA ARG A 93 -9.32 -6.87 13.26
C ARG A 93 -8.02 -7.55 13.62
N ASP A 94 -7.16 -6.84 14.33
CA ASP A 94 -5.89 -7.42 14.82
C ASP A 94 -6.09 -8.25 16.09
N ALA A 95 -7.17 -7.98 16.84
CA ALA A 95 -7.51 -8.75 18.03
C ALA A 95 -7.82 -10.20 17.67
N GLY A 96 -7.19 -11.13 18.37
CA GLY A 96 -7.27 -12.57 18.09
C GLY A 96 -6.26 -13.09 17.06
N ALA A 97 -5.46 -12.22 16.46
CA ALA A 97 -4.41 -12.66 15.54
C ALA A 97 -3.42 -13.57 16.25
N PRO A 98 -3.09 -14.75 15.67
CA PRO A 98 -2.14 -15.68 16.27
C PRO A 98 -0.77 -15.03 16.53
N PRO A 99 -0.10 -15.33 17.66
CA PRO A 99 1.22 -14.76 17.97
C PRO A 99 2.30 -15.11 16.94
N THR A 100 2.10 -16.19 16.19
CA THR A 100 2.98 -16.65 15.10
C THR A 100 2.64 -16.03 13.73
N MET A 101 1.77 -15.02 13.68
CA MET A 101 1.36 -14.35 12.44
C MET A 101 2.03 -12.98 12.32
N ILE A 102 2.49 -12.66 11.11
CA ILE A 102 2.84 -11.32 10.64
C ILE A 102 1.88 -10.97 9.51
N ALA A 103 1.18 -9.83 9.61
CA ALA A 103 0.32 -9.32 8.55
C ALA A 103 1.09 -8.31 7.70
N PHE A 104 1.36 -8.68 6.46
CA PHE A 104 2.02 -7.85 5.46
C PHE A 104 1.13 -7.77 4.23
N GLY A 105 0.82 -6.56 3.77
CA GLY A 105 -0.09 -6.36 2.65
C GLY A 105 -0.03 -4.96 2.09
N LEU A 106 -0.78 -4.74 1.02
CA LEU A 106 -0.98 -3.43 0.42
C LEU A 106 -2.40 -2.96 0.78
N SER A 107 -2.51 -1.86 1.51
CA SER A 107 -3.79 -1.29 1.94
C SER A 107 -3.80 0.20 1.62
N ALA A 108 -4.82 0.62 0.88
CA ALA A 108 -5.05 2.04 0.59
C ALA A 108 -5.32 2.83 1.88
N GLU A 109 -5.95 2.20 2.87
CA GLU A 109 -6.21 2.80 4.18
C GLU A 109 -4.91 3.05 4.96
N ALA A 110 -4.00 2.07 4.97
CA ALA A 110 -2.69 2.26 5.60
C ALA A 110 -1.84 3.31 4.86
N GLU A 111 -1.94 3.39 3.54
CA GLU A 111 -1.32 4.48 2.77
C GLU A 111 -1.92 5.84 3.14
N ALA A 112 -3.25 5.93 3.29
CA ALA A 112 -3.91 7.17 3.71
C ALA A 112 -3.41 7.66 5.07
N GLU A 113 -3.30 6.78 6.05
CA GLU A 113 -2.74 7.09 7.37
C GLU A 113 -1.31 7.63 7.24
N ARG A 114 -0.49 6.98 6.41
CA ARG A 114 0.89 7.40 6.19
C ARG A 114 0.97 8.76 5.48
N VAL A 115 0.12 9.01 4.48
CA VAL A 115 0.03 10.30 3.77
C VAL A 115 -0.35 11.41 4.74
N VAL A 116 -1.31 11.18 5.65
CA VAL A 116 -1.68 12.16 6.69
C VAL A 116 -0.50 12.45 7.62
N GLN A 117 0.19 11.43 8.10
CA GLN A 117 1.36 11.61 8.97
C GLN A 117 2.46 12.45 8.28
N MET A 118 2.75 12.15 7.02
CA MET A 118 3.74 12.90 6.24
C MET A 118 3.32 14.35 6.00
N ALA A 119 2.06 14.56 5.63
CA ALA A 119 1.52 15.92 5.40
C ALA A 119 1.59 16.76 6.67
N LEU A 120 1.13 16.24 7.79
CA LEU A 120 1.13 16.96 9.07
C LEU A 120 2.55 17.24 9.56
N SER A 121 3.50 16.31 9.41
CA SER A 121 4.91 16.54 9.72
C SER A 121 5.50 17.68 8.87
N GLY A 122 5.14 17.75 7.59
CA GLY A 122 5.53 18.85 6.71
C GLY A 122 4.96 20.20 7.15
N PHE A 123 3.71 20.27 7.55
CA PHE A 123 3.08 21.50 8.08
C PHE A 123 3.70 21.95 9.40
N ILE A 124 3.95 21.01 10.32
CA ILE A 124 4.60 21.30 11.62
C ILE A 124 5.99 21.90 11.39
N ASN A 125 6.76 21.35 10.46
CA ASN A 125 8.11 21.85 10.15
C ASN A 125 8.08 23.25 9.49
N LEU A 126 7.05 23.57 8.73
CA LEU A 126 6.90 24.86 8.05
C LEU A 126 6.34 25.97 8.97
N ARG A 127 5.63 25.60 10.03
CA ARG A 127 5.00 26.52 11.00
C ARG A 127 5.26 26.07 12.44
N PRO A 128 6.54 26.17 12.92
CA PRO A 128 6.85 25.82 14.30
C PRO A 128 6.05 26.69 15.28
N GLY A 129 5.24 26.08 16.13
CA GLY A 129 4.41 26.77 17.12
C GLY A 129 2.99 27.13 16.66
N ALA A 130 2.58 26.82 15.43
CA ALA A 130 1.18 26.86 15.03
C ALA A 130 0.47 25.62 15.63
N SER A 131 -0.03 25.77 16.84
CA SER A 131 -0.96 24.82 17.42
C SER A 131 -2.33 25.01 16.75
N THR A 132 -2.84 23.97 16.12
CA THR A 132 -4.23 23.76 15.71
C THR A 132 -4.85 24.73 14.69
N GLY A 133 -5.63 24.19 13.79
CA GLY A 133 -6.45 24.95 12.87
C GLY A 133 -6.08 24.82 11.40
N ILE A 134 -5.40 23.73 10.99
CA ILE A 134 -5.21 23.42 9.56
C ILE A 134 -6.58 23.11 8.99
N ARG A 135 -7.01 23.88 7.97
CA ARG A 135 -8.27 23.64 7.27
C ARG A 135 -8.05 22.63 6.16
N ILE A 136 -8.67 21.47 6.30
CA ILE A 136 -8.45 20.32 5.44
C ILE A 136 -9.73 19.96 4.71
N MET A 137 -9.60 19.70 3.40
CA MET A 137 -10.67 19.12 2.59
C MET A 137 -10.26 17.71 2.13
N VAL A 138 -11.20 16.76 2.22
CA VAL A 138 -11.08 15.42 1.63
C VAL A 138 -12.04 15.34 0.44
N LEU A 139 -11.51 15.05 -0.74
CA LEU A 139 -12.31 14.88 -1.97
C LEU A 139 -12.36 13.39 -2.33
N ALA A 140 -13.58 12.88 -2.52
CA ALA A 140 -13.80 11.46 -2.84
C ALA A 140 -14.87 11.30 -3.91
N SER A 141 -14.80 10.26 -4.72
CA SER A 141 -15.90 9.87 -5.59
C SER A 141 -16.93 8.98 -4.85
N ALA A 142 -18.03 8.64 -5.53
CA ALA A 142 -19.03 7.71 -5.02
C ALA A 142 -18.57 6.24 -5.02
N GLY A 143 -17.37 5.94 -5.51
CA GLY A 143 -16.80 4.60 -5.55
C GLY A 143 -16.61 4.00 -4.15
N ALA A 144 -16.81 2.69 -4.00
CA ALA A 144 -16.68 2.04 -2.70
C ALA A 144 -15.25 2.15 -2.13
N LEU A 145 -14.23 2.04 -2.99
CA LEU A 145 -12.84 2.20 -2.60
C LEU A 145 -12.55 3.64 -2.16
N ASP A 146 -13.02 4.63 -2.94
CA ASP A 146 -12.77 6.04 -2.67
C ASP A 146 -13.44 6.48 -1.36
N ARG A 147 -14.67 6.00 -1.08
CA ARG A 147 -15.33 6.25 0.21
C ARG A 147 -14.57 5.65 1.38
N ARG A 148 -14.04 4.42 1.23
CA ARG A 148 -13.21 3.80 2.29
C ARG A 148 -11.92 4.59 2.50
N LEU A 149 -11.28 5.02 1.42
CA LEU A 149 -10.07 5.83 1.46
C LEU A 149 -10.32 7.19 2.12
N ALA A 150 -11.43 7.86 1.77
CA ALA A 150 -11.84 9.11 2.42
C ALA A 150 -12.08 8.92 3.92
N GLN A 151 -12.74 7.83 4.31
CA GLN A 151 -12.94 7.51 5.72
C GLN A 151 -11.61 7.26 6.45
N ALA A 152 -10.64 6.61 5.80
CA ALA A 152 -9.31 6.39 6.36
C ALA A 152 -8.58 7.73 6.59
N TYR A 153 -8.61 8.66 5.62
CA TYR A 153 -8.09 10.02 5.81
C TYR A 153 -8.75 10.73 7.00
N VAL A 154 -10.08 10.74 7.05
CA VAL A 154 -10.83 11.38 8.15
C VAL A 154 -10.47 10.79 9.51
N ASN A 155 -10.35 9.47 9.59
CA ASN A 155 -9.98 8.79 10.83
C ASN A 155 -8.54 9.12 11.25
N ALA A 156 -7.59 9.11 10.32
CA ALA A 156 -6.19 9.45 10.59
C ALA A 156 -6.04 10.92 11.03
N LEU A 157 -6.73 11.84 10.36
CA LEU A 157 -6.74 13.25 10.72
C LEU A 157 -7.33 13.47 12.12
N ARG A 158 -8.47 12.82 12.41
CA ARG A 158 -9.09 12.90 13.73
C ARG A 158 -8.19 12.34 14.84
N ALA A 159 -7.49 11.23 14.58
CA ALA A 159 -6.52 10.67 15.51
C ALA A 159 -5.35 11.62 15.79
N ALA A 160 -5.01 12.48 14.82
CA ALA A 160 -4.01 13.54 14.95
C ALA A 160 -4.56 14.85 15.55
N GLY A 161 -5.85 14.92 15.91
CA GLY A 161 -6.49 16.11 16.46
C GLY A 161 -6.99 17.11 15.41
N GLU A 162 -6.98 16.72 14.13
CA GLU A 162 -7.38 17.60 13.02
C GLU A 162 -8.78 17.23 12.50
N LEU A 163 -9.49 18.23 11.98
CA LEU A 163 -10.81 18.05 11.37
C LEU A 163 -10.75 18.32 9.86
N ALA A 164 -11.53 17.55 9.09
CA ALA A 164 -11.63 17.72 7.66
C ALA A 164 -13.07 17.84 7.20
N VAL A 165 -13.29 18.64 6.15
CA VAL A 165 -14.54 18.69 5.40
C VAL A 165 -14.45 17.68 4.27
N THR A 166 -15.39 16.75 4.21
CA THR A 166 -15.46 15.77 3.11
C THR A 166 -16.44 16.25 2.04
N VAL A 167 -16.01 16.21 0.79
CA VAL A 167 -16.84 16.59 -0.36
C VAL A 167 -16.84 15.44 -1.37
N GLU A 168 -18.04 14.99 -1.73
CA GLU A 168 -18.20 14.02 -2.81
C GLU A 168 -18.09 14.73 -4.17
N VAL A 169 -17.20 14.23 -5.02
CA VAL A 169 -16.92 14.77 -6.35
C VAL A 169 -18.00 14.30 -7.31
N THR A 170 -18.99 15.17 -7.53
CA THR A 170 -20.02 15.02 -8.54
C THR A 170 -19.89 16.12 -9.59
N PRO A 171 -20.50 16.02 -10.78
CA PRO A 171 -20.50 17.12 -11.75
C PRO A 171 -20.99 18.45 -11.17
N ALA A 172 -22.02 18.40 -10.32
CA ALA A 172 -22.55 19.57 -9.64
C ALA A 172 -21.58 20.13 -8.57
N ALA A 173 -20.87 19.28 -7.85
CA ALA A 173 -19.85 19.67 -6.87
C ALA A 173 -18.64 20.30 -7.57
N LEU A 174 -18.17 19.73 -8.69
CA LEU A 174 -17.06 20.27 -9.48
C LEU A 174 -17.29 21.72 -9.91
N ASN A 175 -18.52 22.06 -10.29
CA ASN A 175 -18.89 23.43 -10.71
C ASN A 175 -18.87 24.44 -9.54
N ARG A 176 -18.96 23.96 -8.30
CA ARG A 176 -18.98 24.80 -7.08
C ARG A 176 -17.67 24.75 -6.31
N LEU A 177 -16.77 23.84 -6.67
CA LEU A 177 -15.57 23.55 -5.88
C LEU A 177 -14.66 24.78 -5.72
N GLY A 178 -14.45 25.56 -6.79
CA GLY A 178 -13.68 26.81 -6.72
C GLY A 178 -14.24 27.78 -5.66
N ARG A 179 -15.55 28.01 -5.66
CA ARG A 179 -16.20 28.87 -4.66
C ARG A 179 -16.08 28.34 -3.23
N GLN A 180 -16.04 27.02 -3.06
CA GLN A 180 -15.84 26.42 -1.73
C GLN A 180 -14.41 26.68 -1.22
N PHE A 181 -13.41 26.63 -2.10
CA PHE A 181 -12.05 27.01 -1.76
C PHE A 181 -11.93 28.50 -1.40
N ASP A 182 -12.54 29.38 -2.19
CA ASP A 182 -12.53 30.84 -1.95
C ASP A 182 -13.16 31.19 -0.59
N ALA A 183 -14.24 30.50 -0.22
CA ALA A 183 -14.95 30.74 1.05
C ALA A 183 -14.28 30.08 2.25
N GLY A 184 -13.54 28.99 2.03
CA GLY A 184 -13.11 28.08 3.09
C GLY A 184 -11.70 28.30 3.62
N ASN A 185 -10.81 28.99 2.89
CA ASN A 185 -9.40 29.18 3.25
C ASN A 185 -8.69 27.86 3.64
N PHE A 186 -8.78 26.85 2.76
CA PHE A 186 -8.16 25.55 3.01
C PHE A 186 -6.64 25.60 2.83
N ASP A 187 -5.93 24.88 3.69
CA ASP A 187 -4.47 24.73 3.66
C ASP A 187 -4.05 23.45 2.92
N ALA A 188 -4.87 22.41 3.01
CA ALA A 188 -4.57 21.10 2.42
C ALA A 188 -5.81 20.42 1.84
N VAL A 189 -5.56 19.61 0.82
CA VAL A 189 -6.55 18.72 0.18
C VAL A 189 -5.99 17.31 0.13
N PHE A 190 -6.79 16.35 0.59
CA PHE A 190 -6.50 14.93 0.45
C PHE A 190 -7.43 14.33 -0.62
N LEU A 191 -6.85 13.69 -1.62
CA LEU A 191 -7.55 13.10 -2.74
C LEU A 191 -7.78 11.60 -2.49
N ALA A 192 -9.01 11.24 -2.17
CA ALA A 192 -9.48 9.86 -2.18
C ALA A 192 -10.07 9.55 -3.57
N LEU A 193 -9.21 9.59 -4.59
CA LEU A 193 -9.55 9.54 -6.01
C LEU A 193 -8.47 8.79 -6.78
N GLY A 194 -8.85 8.21 -7.92
CA GLY A 194 -7.88 7.79 -8.92
C GLY A 194 -7.33 8.97 -9.73
N ALA A 195 -6.23 8.75 -10.46
CA ALA A 195 -5.54 9.81 -11.20
C ALA A 195 -6.43 10.55 -12.22
N ARG A 196 -7.36 9.83 -12.88
CA ARG A 196 -8.28 10.45 -13.85
C ARG A 196 -9.27 11.41 -13.21
N GLU A 197 -9.89 11.00 -12.11
CA GLU A 197 -10.81 11.87 -11.36
C GLU A 197 -10.07 13.04 -10.74
N ALA A 198 -8.86 12.78 -10.23
CA ALA A 198 -7.99 13.79 -9.66
C ALA A 198 -7.60 14.86 -10.70
N SER A 199 -7.34 14.50 -11.96
CA SER A 199 -7.03 15.46 -13.04
C SER A 199 -8.20 16.40 -13.35
N LEU A 200 -9.44 15.96 -13.16
CA LEU A 200 -10.62 16.81 -13.31
C LEU A 200 -10.79 17.80 -12.15
N VAL A 201 -10.34 17.43 -10.98
CA VAL A 201 -10.45 18.22 -9.74
C VAL A 201 -9.32 19.23 -9.62
N ARG A 202 -8.10 18.83 -9.97
CA ARG A 202 -6.87 19.61 -9.75
C ARG A 202 -6.92 21.05 -10.28
N PRO A 203 -7.42 21.35 -11.49
CA PRO A 203 -7.49 22.72 -12.00
C PRO A 203 -8.41 23.66 -11.19
N ARG A 204 -9.27 23.10 -10.33
CA ARG A 204 -10.22 23.86 -9.49
C ARG A 204 -9.68 24.15 -8.09
N ILE A 205 -8.55 23.52 -7.73
CA ILE A 205 -7.87 23.76 -6.46
C ILE A 205 -6.92 24.93 -6.65
N PRO A 206 -7.05 26.01 -5.86
CA PRO A 206 -6.18 27.19 -5.95
C PRO A 206 -4.69 26.84 -5.78
N ARG A 207 -3.83 27.63 -6.41
CA ARG A 207 -2.39 27.53 -6.19
C ARG A 207 -2.06 27.86 -4.74
N GLY A 208 -1.09 27.17 -4.16
CA GLY A 208 -0.66 27.35 -2.77
C GLY A 208 -1.32 26.43 -1.77
N ILE A 209 -2.42 25.75 -2.14
CA ILE A 209 -2.98 24.67 -1.32
C ILE A 209 -2.17 23.39 -1.56
N ALA A 210 -1.73 22.74 -0.47
CA ALA A 210 -1.01 21.48 -0.55
C ALA A 210 -1.98 20.34 -0.90
N ILE A 211 -1.62 19.49 -1.86
CA ILE A 211 -2.49 18.41 -2.35
C ILE A 211 -1.77 17.09 -2.17
N PHE A 212 -2.47 16.13 -1.55
CA PHE A 212 -1.92 14.83 -1.18
C PHE A 212 -2.84 13.69 -1.64
N GLY A 213 -2.25 12.54 -1.94
CA GLY A 213 -2.98 11.32 -2.21
C GLY A 213 -2.15 10.06 -2.05
N THR A 214 -2.77 8.92 -2.31
CA THR A 214 -2.15 7.60 -2.24
C THR A 214 -1.57 7.17 -3.58
N SER A 215 -1.07 5.95 -3.64
CA SER A 215 -0.60 5.30 -4.86
C SER A 215 -1.63 5.22 -6.00
N LEU A 216 -2.92 5.44 -5.72
CA LEU A 216 -3.97 5.55 -6.74
C LEU A 216 -3.77 6.73 -7.69
N LEU A 217 -2.97 7.71 -7.30
CA LEU A 217 -2.62 8.86 -8.14
C LEU A 217 -1.42 8.59 -9.07
N ASN A 218 -0.70 7.48 -8.91
CA ASN A 218 0.42 7.15 -9.79
C ASN A 218 -0.09 6.78 -11.18
N VAL A 219 0.36 7.53 -12.19
CA VAL A 219 0.00 7.33 -13.60
C VAL A 219 0.96 6.39 -14.34
N GLY A 220 2.01 5.91 -13.66
CA GLY A 220 3.09 5.14 -14.27
C GLY A 220 4.16 6.02 -14.91
N ASP A 221 4.82 5.50 -15.94
CA ASP A 221 5.85 6.23 -16.68
C ASP A 221 5.21 7.22 -17.67
N PRO A 222 5.32 8.56 -17.44
CA PRO A 222 4.81 9.54 -18.38
C PRO A 222 5.51 9.50 -19.74
N ALA A 223 6.79 9.07 -19.81
CA ALA A 223 7.52 8.96 -21.07
C ALA A 223 7.03 7.77 -21.90
N GLY A 224 6.48 6.75 -21.27
CA GLY A 224 6.00 5.52 -21.92
C GLY A 224 4.57 5.59 -22.47
N SER A 225 3.77 6.63 -22.10
CA SER A 225 2.36 6.71 -22.47
C SER A 225 1.87 8.15 -22.62
N PRO A 226 1.29 8.53 -23.80
CA PRO A 226 0.69 9.87 -23.97
C PRO A 226 -0.42 10.18 -22.95
N VAL A 227 -1.19 9.17 -22.54
CA VAL A 227 -2.23 9.32 -21.51
C VAL A 227 -1.61 9.60 -20.14
N ALA A 228 -0.58 8.85 -19.78
CA ALA A 228 0.14 9.09 -18.52
C ALA A 228 0.82 10.48 -18.52
N ALA A 229 1.41 10.89 -19.63
CA ALA A 229 2.00 12.23 -19.78
C ALA A 229 0.97 13.36 -19.59
N ALA A 230 -0.20 13.25 -20.21
CA ALA A 230 -1.28 14.22 -20.06
C ALA A 230 -1.76 14.30 -18.60
N LEU A 231 -2.00 13.15 -17.97
CA LEU A 231 -2.42 13.10 -16.57
C LEU A 231 -1.35 13.65 -15.61
N ALA A 232 -0.06 13.34 -15.87
CA ALA A 232 1.03 13.87 -15.06
C ALA A 232 1.11 15.40 -15.13
N PHE A 233 0.83 15.97 -16.30
CA PHE A 233 0.75 17.43 -16.48
C PHE A 233 -0.46 18.03 -15.75
N ASP A 234 -1.62 17.40 -15.87
CA ASP A 234 -2.86 17.85 -15.21
C ASP A 234 -2.74 17.79 -13.69
N LEU A 235 -1.94 16.87 -13.15
CA LEU A 235 -1.72 16.67 -11.71
C LEU A 235 -0.59 17.53 -11.13
N GLU A 236 -0.13 18.56 -11.84
CA GLU A 236 0.95 19.45 -11.38
C GLU A 236 0.81 19.86 -9.91
N GLY A 237 1.87 19.65 -9.12
CA GLY A 237 1.93 19.99 -7.69
C GLY A 237 1.23 19.02 -6.75
N VAL A 238 0.64 17.94 -7.25
CA VAL A 238 0.02 16.89 -6.43
C VAL A 238 1.10 15.96 -5.90
N ARG A 239 1.11 15.77 -4.58
CA ARG A 239 1.97 14.81 -3.87
C ARG A 239 1.26 13.50 -3.67
N PHE A 240 1.99 12.41 -3.82
CA PHE A 240 1.45 11.07 -3.57
C PHE A 240 2.54 10.13 -3.05
N VAL A 241 2.12 8.98 -2.55
CA VAL A 241 3.03 7.93 -2.12
C VAL A 241 2.92 6.72 -3.01
N ASP A 242 4.03 6.05 -3.24
CA ASP A 242 4.06 4.71 -3.82
C ASP A 242 5.34 3.98 -3.38
N MET A 243 5.58 2.80 -3.89
CA MET A 243 6.71 1.97 -3.51
C MET A 243 7.99 2.28 -4.32
N PRO A 244 9.17 2.04 -3.75
CA PRO A 244 10.44 2.18 -4.47
C PRO A 244 10.46 1.43 -5.81
N TRP A 245 9.85 0.25 -5.87
CA TRP A 245 9.74 -0.54 -7.10
C TRP A 245 9.21 0.24 -8.31
N LEU A 246 8.30 1.19 -8.08
CA LEU A 246 7.69 2.01 -9.13
C LEU A 246 8.26 3.41 -9.24
N LEU A 247 8.80 3.97 -8.15
CA LEU A 247 9.27 5.36 -8.12
C LEU A 247 10.78 5.49 -8.19
N GLN A 248 11.52 4.44 -7.86
CA GLN A 248 12.98 4.51 -7.78
C GLN A 248 13.64 3.25 -8.36
N PRO A 249 13.75 3.14 -9.70
CA PRO A 249 14.41 2.00 -10.32
C PRO A 249 15.88 1.85 -9.92
N ASP A 250 16.54 2.94 -9.54
CA ASP A 250 17.93 3.02 -9.05
C ASP A 250 18.07 2.75 -7.53
N HIS A 251 16.97 2.36 -6.83
CA HIS A 251 17.06 1.99 -5.43
C HIS A 251 17.87 0.70 -5.23
N PRO A 252 18.83 0.63 -4.29
CA PRO A 252 19.66 -0.56 -4.10
C PRO A 252 18.87 -1.86 -3.92
N ALA A 253 17.74 -1.81 -3.20
CA ALA A 253 16.86 -2.96 -3.04
C ALA A 253 16.09 -3.35 -4.31
N VAL A 254 15.93 -2.44 -5.27
CA VAL A 254 15.22 -2.67 -6.54
C VAL A 254 16.16 -3.16 -7.64
N MET A 255 17.30 -2.51 -7.80
CA MET A 255 18.28 -2.78 -8.88
C MET A 255 18.73 -4.23 -8.96
N VAL A 256 18.72 -4.94 -7.85
CA VAL A 256 19.16 -6.34 -7.76
C VAL A 256 18.21 -7.32 -8.44
N TYR A 257 16.95 -6.90 -8.65
CA TYR A 257 15.94 -7.74 -9.28
C TYR A 257 15.83 -7.46 -10.77
N PRO A 258 15.80 -8.51 -11.61
CA PRO A 258 15.53 -8.33 -13.02
C PRO A 258 14.10 -7.79 -13.21
N PRO A 259 13.86 -6.99 -14.27
CA PRO A 259 12.51 -6.62 -14.63
C PRO A 259 11.68 -7.89 -14.91
N PRO A 260 10.37 -7.86 -14.60
CA PRO A 260 9.48 -8.97 -14.91
C PRO A 260 9.54 -9.33 -16.39
N GLY A 261 9.53 -10.64 -16.72
CA GLY A 261 9.67 -11.12 -18.09
C GLY A 261 8.48 -10.76 -19.02
N ARG A 262 7.42 -10.15 -18.48
CA ARG A 262 6.25 -9.65 -19.22
C ARG A 262 5.87 -8.27 -18.70
N PRO A 263 5.34 -7.38 -19.55
CA PRO A 263 4.79 -6.11 -19.11
C PRO A 263 3.73 -6.32 -18.02
N MET A 264 3.81 -5.52 -16.96
CA MET A 264 2.87 -5.55 -15.86
C MET A 264 2.09 -4.24 -15.80
N THR A 265 0.85 -4.29 -15.35
CA THR A 265 0.12 -3.09 -14.92
C THR A 265 0.73 -2.60 -13.61
N LEU A 266 0.46 -1.35 -13.21
CA LEU A 266 0.89 -0.84 -11.90
C LEU A 266 0.43 -1.74 -10.75
N GLU A 267 -0.79 -2.26 -10.82
CA GLU A 267 -1.35 -3.15 -9.81
C GLU A 267 -0.57 -4.46 -9.69
N THR A 268 -0.33 -5.12 -10.83
CA THR A 268 0.44 -6.37 -10.83
C THR A 268 1.90 -6.16 -10.49
N ALA A 269 2.49 -5.01 -10.85
CA ALA A 269 3.84 -4.64 -10.44
C ALA A 269 3.96 -4.44 -8.92
N ARG A 270 2.95 -3.84 -8.28
CA ARG A 270 2.89 -3.74 -6.81
C ARG A 270 2.79 -5.12 -6.15
N LEU A 271 2.02 -6.03 -6.71
CA LEU A 271 1.89 -7.39 -6.21
C LEU A 271 3.16 -8.23 -6.41
N TYR A 272 3.88 -7.99 -7.50
CA TYR A 272 5.20 -8.57 -7.72
C TYR A 272 6.18 -8.10 -6.61
N ALA A 273 6.23 -6.81 -6.35
CA ALA A 273 7.04 -6.24 -5.28
C ALA A 273 6.63 -6.76 -3.89
N LEU A 274 5.32 -6.93 -3.64
CA LEU A 274 4.80 -7.56 -2.42
C LEU A 274 5.37 -8.98 -2.26
N GLY A 275 5.39 -9.77 -3.33
CA GLY A 275 5.95 -11.13 -3.33
C GLY A 275 7.44 -11.15 -2.96
N ILE A 276 8.22 -10.21 -3.50
CA ILE A 276 9.66 -10.06 -3.17
C ILE A 276 9.83 -9.85 -1.65
N ASP A 277 9.19 -8.83 -1.11
CA ASP A 277 9.39 -8.46 0.29
C ASP A 277 8.76 -9.48 1.25
N ALA A 278 7.68 -10.15 0.86
CA ALA A 278 7.09 -11.24 1.63
C ALA A 278 8.07 -12.41 1.82
N PHE A 279 8.82 -12.77 0.77
CA PHE A 279 9.90 -13.74 0.89
C PHE A 279 11.00 -13.28 1.86
N ARG A 280 11.43 -12.02 1.74
CA ARG A 280 12.48 -11.44 2.59
C ARG A 280 12.06 -11.42 4.07
N ILE A 281 10.82 -11.01 4.36
CA ILE A 281 10.24 -11.05 5.71
C ILE A 281 10.22 -12.48 6.24
N ALA A 282 9.71 -13.43 5.44
CA ALA A 282 9.64 -14.84 5.85
C ALA A 282 11.03 -15.45 6.12
N GLN A 283 12.05 -15.04 5.36
CA GLN A 283 13.43 -15.50 5.55
C GLN A 283 14.01 -15.02 6.90
N VAL A 284 13.73 -13.78 7.30
CA VAL A 284 14.15 -13.25 8.62
C VAL A 284 13.32 -13.89 9.73
N TRP A 285 12.01 -14.01 9.53
CA TRP A 285 11.08 -14.62 10.47
C TRP A 285 11.47 -16.08 10.82
N MET A 286 11.94 -16.84 9.83
CA MET A 286 12.45 -18.21 10.07
C MET A 286 13.65 -18.29 11.00
N LYS A 287 14.42 -17.20 11.16
CA LYS A 287 15.55 -17.14 12.11
C LYS A 287 15.09 -16.89 13.55
N GLY A 288 13.79 -16.65 13.76
CA GLY A 288 13.19 -16.39 15.07
C GLY A 288 13.29 -14.93 15.52
N GLU A 289 13.62 -14.02 14.63
CA GLU A 289 13.70 -12.59 14.96
C GLU A 289 12.28 -12.01 15.09
N LEU A 290 11.99 -11.41 16.25
CA LEU A 290 10.69 -10.80 16.55
C LEU A 290 10.64 -9.29 16.23
N ARG A 291 11.82 -8.67 16.08
CA ARG A 291 11.99 -7.27 15.72
C ARG A 291 13.09 -7.12 14.69
N PHE A 292 12.76 -6.59 13.53
CA PHE A 292 13.71 -6.35 12.45
C PHE A 292 13.20 -5.32 11.45
N GLU A 293 14.11 -4.80 10.65
CA GLU A 293 13.82 -3.91 9.54
C GLU A 293 14.28 -4.54 8.22
N VAL A 294 13.55 -4.24 7.15
CA VAL A 294 13.90 -4.63 5.78
C VAL A 294 13.83 -3.37 4.92
N ASP A 295 14.93 -3.04 4.26
CA ASP A 295 14.92 -2.05 3.19
C ASP A 295 14.32 -2.70 1.95
N GLY A 296 13.00 -2.54 1.82
CA GLY A 296 12.16 -3.29 0.90
C GLY A 296 11.97 -2.61 -0.43
N VAL A 297 11.53 -3.39 -1.42
CA VAL A 297 11.10 -2.86 -2.73
C VAL A 297 9.70 -2.23 -2.65
N THR A 298 8.94 -2.55 -1.61
CA THR A 298 7.63 -1.91 -1.33
C THR A 298 7.73 -0.69 -0.42
N GLY A 299 8.90 -0.43 0.16
CA GLY A 299 9.16 0.63 1.13
C GLY A 299 10.06 0.14 2.26
N ARG A 300 10.36 1.02 3.22
CA ARG A 300 11.02 0.60 4.44
C ARG A 300 10.02 -0.16 5.31
N LEU A 301 10.36 -1.39 5.66
CA LEU A 301 9.50 -2.28 6.41
C LEU A 301 10.07 -2.47 7.82
N ARG A 302 9.22 -2.28 8.82
CA ARG A 302 9.56 -2.57 10.22
C ARG A 302 8.59 -3.61 10.76
N VAL A 303 9.15 -4.66 11.33
CA VAL A 303 8.42 -5.70 12.06
C VAL A 303 8.75 -5.56 13.53
N ASP A 304 7.74 -5.46 14.38
CA ASP A 304 7.87 -5.52 15.84
C ASP A 304 6.69 -6.31 16.40
N ARG A 305 6.89 -7.63 16.55
CA ARG A 305 5.84 -8.55 16.98
C ARG A 305 5.42 -8.38 18.44
N ALA A 306 6.20 -7.68 19.25
CA ALA A 306 5.78 -7.29 20.59
C ALA A 306 4.72 -6.18 20.59
N GLN A 307 4.70 -5.36 19.55
CA GLN A 307 3.79 -4.21 19.47
C GLN A 307 2.62 -4.43 18.49
N SER A 308 2.85 -5.08 17.37
CA SER A 308 1.86 -5.20 16.31
C SER A 308 1.98 -6.51 15.54
N VAL A 309 0.84 -7.01 15.05
CA VAL A 309 0.82 -8.06 14.02
C VAL A 309 1.18 -7.50 12.65
N ARG A 310 0.91 -6.22 12.42
CA ARG A 310 1.09 -5.57 11.11
C ARG A 310 2.54 -5.13 10.92
N VAL A 311 3.03 -5.34 9.70
CA VAL A 311 4.27 -4.71 9.25
C VAL A 311 4.02 -3.22 9.07
N ASP A 312 4.83 -2.40 9.72
CA ASP A 312 4.86 -0.96 9.46
C ASP A 312 5.64 -0.70 8.17
N ARG A 313 4.95 -0.17 7.16
CA ARG A 313 5.51 0.11 5.83
C ARG A 313 5.56 1.61 5.59
N VAL A 314 6.74 2.14 5.34
CA VAL A 314 6.95 3.54 4.95
C VAL A 314 7.20 3.58 3.43
N PRO A 315 6.22 4.02 2.63
CA PRO A 315 6.38 4.18 1.19
C PRO A 315 7.28 5.38 0.86
N MET A 316 7.59 5.55 -0.42
CA MET A 316 8.24 6.75 -0.93
C MET A 316 7.21 7.84 -1.24
N SER A 317 7.65 9.10 -1.11
CA SER A 317 6.91 10.27 -1.55
C SER A 317 7.36 10.74 -2.92
N ALA A 318 6.41 11.20 -3.71
CA ALA A 318 6.63 11.80 -5.01
C ALA A 318 5.69 12.98 -5.25
N ILE A 319 6.05 13.82 -6.20
CA ILE A 319 5.26 14.98 -6.63
C ILE A 319 5.26 15.06 -8.15
N TYR A 320 4.16 15.50 -8.71
CA TYR A 320 4.09 15.86 -10.12
C TYR A 320 4.66 17.25 -10.36
N ARG A 321 5.67 17.36 -11.21
CA ARG A 321 6.26 18.62 -11.67
C ARG A 321 6.57 18.59 -13.15
N ASN A 322 6.12 19.61 -13.88
CA ASN A 322 6.38 19.77 -15.32
C ASN A 322 6.02 18.50 -16.13
N GLY A 323 4.93 17.82 -15.77
CA GLY A 323 4.50 16.60 -16.45
C GLY A 323 5.36 15.36 -16.14
N THR A 324 6.22 15.42 -15.12
CA THR A 324 7.05 14.30 -14.66
C THR A 324 6.73 13.93 -13.21
N ILE A 325 7.16 12.75 -12.79
CA ILE A 325 7.11 12.32 -11.40
C ILE A 325 8.50 12.53 -10.79
N GLU A 326 8.60 13.41 -9.81
CA GLU A 326 9.81 13.66 -9.05
C GLU A 326 9.69 13.07 -7.64
N ARG A 327 10.75 12.43 -7.18
CA ARG A 327 10.82 11.92 -5.79
C ARG A 327 10.98 13.09 -4.84
N GLU A 328 10.29 13.04 -3.70
CA GLU A 328 10.51 13.97 -2.59
C GLU A 328 11.21 13.22 -1.44
N GLU A 329 12.34 13.75 -0.97
CA GLU A 329 12.93 13.27 0.27
C GLU A 329 12.07 13.78 1.44
N VAL A 330 11.51 12.85 2.20
CA VAL A 330 10.87 13.21 3.47
C VAL A 330 11.96 13.65 4.42
N ALA A 331 11.94 14.93 4.83
CA ALA A 331 12.84 15.42 5.85
C ALA A 331 12.75 14.50 7.09
N ARG A 332 13.92 13.99 7.50
CA ARG A 332 14.05 13.06 8.63
C ARG A 332 13.74 13.73 9.96
#